data_1a5066ed3df72d798d721f01e59a8bdc
#
_entry.id   1a5066ed3df72d798d721f01e59a8bdc
#
_cell.length_a   1.000
_cell.length_b   1.000
_cell.length_c   1.000
_cell.angle_alpha   90.00
_cell.angle_beta   90.00
_cell.angle_gamma   90.00
#
_symmetry.space_group_name_H-M   'P 1'
#
loop_
_entity.id
_entity.type
_entity.pdbx_description
1 polymer ?
#
loop_
_entity_poly.entity_id
_entity_poly.type
_entity_poly.pdbx_seq_one_letter_code
_entity_poly.pdbx_strand_id
1 'polypeptide(L)'
;GLSEVIPLPEGGFCSYSPDGKQLAYNRVMREFRTWKYYKGGMADDVWIYSSDKKTVENITDNPAQDIIPMWIGDEIFFLSDRDRTMNIFVYNTKTKQTDKVTDFTEYDVEFPSANGNTIVFENGGYIYKMDAAARKAEKVNITLASDNIYARTDLKEGANYVTAASLSPDGARMVVTSRGEVFNLPVEKGVTKNITRSPGAHDRDAQWSPDGTQIAYISDATGETELYLQNAAGGEPMQLTHKNDTYIRDFKWSPDSKKIVYMDRKNRVNLLDVASGKVSLLLQDPVGVPGG
;
A
#
# COMPACT_ATOMS: atom_id res chain seq x y z
N GLY A 1 -42.71 -3.13 -15.52
CA GLY A 1 -43.00 -1.75 -15.88
C GLY A 1 -42.00 -1.23 -16.94
N LEU A 2 -42.38 -0.23 -17.68
CA LEU A 2 -41.47 0.44 -18.60
C LEU A 2 -40.46 1.28 -17.79
N SER A 3 -39.18 1.32 -18.21
CA SER A 3 -38.20 2.21 -17.62
C SER A 3 -38.53 3.66 -17.94
N GLU A 4 -38.50 4.53 -16.96
CA GLU A 4 -38.69 5.98 -17.13
C GLU A 4 -37.35 6.69 -16.96
N VAL A 5 -37.05 7.64 -17.85
CA VAL A 5 -35.86 8.46 -17.76
C VAL A 5 -36.07 9.55 -16.70
N ILE A 6 -35.22 9.57 -15.69
CA ILE A 6 -35.21 10.67 -14.71
C ILE A 6 -34.57 11.91 -15.41
N PRO A 7 -35.20 13.09 -15.37
CA PRO A 7 -34.71 14.26 -16.09
C PRO A 7 -33.54 14.94 -15.36
N LEU A 8 -32.45 14.21 -15.15
CA LEU A 8 -31.19 14.70 -14.59
C LEU A 8 -30.14 14.75 -15.70
N PRO A 9 -29.37 15.83 -15.81
CA PRO A 9 -28.36 15.97 -16.87
C PRO A 9 -27.18 15.00 -16.70
N GLU A 10 -26.89 14.63 -15.45
CA GLU A 10 -25.79 13.74 -15.07
C GLU A 10 -26.23 12.94 -13.84
N GLY A 11 -25.74 11.71 -13.72
CA GLY A 11 -26.03 10.84 -12.57
C GLY A 11 -25.01 9.74 -12.43
N GLY A 12 -24.53 9.53 -11.22
CA GLY A 12 -23.59 8.50 -10.83
C GLY A 12 -24.22 7.56 -9.79
N PHE A 13 -23.50 7.33 -8.70
CA PHE A 13 -24.00 6.54 -7.58
C PHE A 13 -25.22 7.18 -6.96
N CYS A 14 -26.21 6.37 -6.65
CA CYS A 14 -27.47 6.88 -6.13
C CYS A 14 -28.12 5.96 -5.10
N SER A 15 -28.98 6.55 -4.27
CA SER A 15 -29.79 5.85 -3.27
C SER A 15 -31.15 6.51 -3.12
N TYR A 16 -32.22 5.71 -3.15
CA TYR A 16 -33.56 6.22 -2.94
C TYR A 16 -33.86 6.47 -1.46
N SER A 17 -34.69 7.49 -1.21
CA SER A 17 -35.32 7.65 0.10
C SER A 17 -36.21 6.45 0.43
N PRO A 18 -36.47 6.15 1.72
CA PRO A 18 -37.28 5.01 2.11
C PRO A 18 -38.70 5.00 1.52
N ASP A 19 -39.26 6.17 1.21
CA ASP A 19 -40.58 6.33 0.58
C ASP A 19 -40.53 6.32 -0.97
N GLY A 20 -39.31 6.23 -1.54
CA GLY A 20 -39.07 6.20 -2.99
C GLY A 20 -39.32 7.52 -3.73
N LYS A 21 -39.59 8.63 -3.03
CA LYS A 21 -39.97 9.91 -3.64
C LYS A 21 -38.79 10.82 -3.91
N GLN A 22 -37.65 10.53 -3.30
CA GLN A 22 -36.40 11.30 -3.47
C GLN A 22 -35.24 10.36 -3.81
N LEU A 23 -34.25 10.93 -4.50
CA LEU A 23 -33.05 10.24 -4.91
C LEU A 23 -31.84 11.06 -4.48
N ALA A 24 -31.02 10.54 -3.58
CA ALA A 24 -29.68 11.07 -3.33
C ALA A 24 -28.73 10.54 -4.41
N TYR A 25 -27.89 11.39 -5.00
CA TYR A 25 -27.03 10.99 -6.10
C TYR A 25 -25.79 11.86 -6.21
N ASN A 26 -24.76 11.32 -6.88
CA ASN A 26 -23.59 12.06 -7.37
C ASN A 26 -23.77 12.41 -8.84
N ARG A 27 -23.13 13.49 -9.28
CA ARG A 27 -23.15 13.90 -10.70
C ARG A 27 -22.09 13.15 -11.51
N VAL A 28 -20.95 12.83 -10.93
CA VAL A 28 -19.81 12.21 -11.59
C VAL A 28 -19.66 10.73 -11.21
N MET A 29 -19.74 9.84 -12.19
CA MET A 29 -19.63 8.39 -11.99
C MET A 29 -18.17 7.94 -12.12
N ARG A 30 -17.33 8.27 -11.15
CA ARG A 30 -15.94 7.81 -11.09
C ARG A 30 -15.53 7.44 -9.69
N GLU A 31 -15.78 6.20 -9.29
CA GLU A 31 -15.34 5.65 -8.01
C GLU A 31 -13.82 5.44 -7.97
N PHE A 32 -13.25 4.93 -9.06
CA PHE A 32 -11.82 4.62 -9.16
C PHE A 32 -11.00 5.83 -9.61
N ARG A 33 -10.91 6.82 -8.74
CA ARG A 33 -10.06 7.99 -8.98
C ARG A 33 -8.69 7.77 -8.37
N THR A 34 -7.66 7.98 -9.16
CA THR A 34 -6.26 7.92 -8.71
C THR A 34 -5.76 9.21 -8.08
N TRP A 35 -6.56 10.28 -8.11
CA TRP A 35 -6.22 11.62 -7.61
C TRP A 35 -6.94 11.90 -6.29
N LYS A 36 -6.14 12.24 -5.28
CA LYS A 36 -6.59 12.68 -3.96
C LYS A 36 -6.55 14.21 -3.85
N TYR A 37 -7.36 14.73 -2.93
CA TYR A 37 -7.38 16.17 -2.59
C TYR A 37 -7.68 17.11 -3.77
N TYR A 38 -8.32 16.62 -4.79
CA TYR A 38 -8.71 17.42 -5.92
C TYR A 38 -9.85 18.37 -5.52
N LYS A 39 -9.66 19.68 -5.81
CA LYS A 39 -10.60 20.76 -5.46
C LYS A 39 -11.00 21.54 -6.70
N GLY A 40 -11.32 20.88 -7.77
CA GLY A 40 -11.74 21.49 -9.03
C GLY A 40 -13.19 21.17 -9.36
N GLY A 41 -13.65 21.60 -10.53
CA GLY A 41 -15.03 21.41 -10.99
C GLY A 41 -15.49 19.94 -11.16
N MET A 42 -14.56 18.97 -11.02
CA MET A 42 -14.86 17.54 -10.99
C MET A 42 -14.90 16.96 -9.57
N ALA A 43 -14.66 17.77 -8.53
CA ALA A 43 -14.97 17.37 -7.16
C ALA A 43 -16.48 17.23 -7.05
N ASP A 44 -16.93 16.10 -6.52
CA ASP A 44 -18.35 15.76 -6.55
C ASP A 44 -19.02 16.10 -5.22
N ASP A 45 -20.29 16.48 -5.31
CA ASP A 45 -21.20 16.70 -4.20
C ASP A 45 -22.31 15.66 -4.20
N VAL A 46 -22.96 15.49 -3.08
CA VAL A 46 -24.21 14.75 -2.95
C VAL A 46 -25.40 15.69 -3.19
N TRP A 47 -26.26 15.30 -4.08
CA TRP A 47 -27.46 16.02 -4.48
C TRP A 47 -28.70 15.21 -4.15
N ILE A 48 -29.81 15.87 -3.86
CA ILE A 48 -31.13 15.24 -3.73
C ILE A 48 -32.04 15.70 -4.87
N TYR A 49 -32.56 14.77 -5.63
CA TYR A 49 -33.66 15.00 -6.57
C TYR A 49 -34.98 14.61 -5.95
N SER A 50 -36.00 15.46 -6.03
CA SER A 50 -37.38 15.19 -5.62
C SER A 50 -38.23 14.89 -6.84
N SER A 51 -38.79 13.68 -6.92
CA SER A 51 -39.64 13.24 -8.04
C SER A 51 -40.94 14.02 -8.14
N ASP A 52 -41.54 14.33 -6.99
CA ASP A 52 -42.83 15.04 -6.91
C ASP A 52 -42.68 16.52 -7.27
N LYS A 53 -41.63 17.17 -6.74
CA LYS A 53 -41.38 18.62 -6.93
C LYS A 53 -40.57 18.93 -8.20
N LYS A 54 -39.94 17.95 -8.80
CA LYS A 54 -38.99 18.12 -9.92
C LYS A 54 -37.86 19.12 -9.61
N THR A 55 -37.39 19.10 -8.36
CA THR A 55 -36.33 20.01 -7.86
C THR A 55 -35.09 19.23 -7.50
N VAL A 56 -33.94 19.91 -7.59
CA VAL A 56 -32.63 19.40 -7.21
C VAL A 56 -32.05 20.30 -6.12
N GLU A 57 -31.50 19.72 -5.06
CA GLU A 57 -30.84 20.41 -3.94
C GLU A 57 -29.46 19.84 -3.74
N ASN A 58 -28.41 20.70 -3.69
CA ASN A 58 -27.07 20.29 -3.25
C ASN A 58 -27.06 20.27 -1.72
N ILE A 59 -26.64 19.15 -1.12
CA ILE A 59 -26.65 18.97 0.36
C ILE A 59 -25.25 18.98 0.97
N THR A 60 -24.20 18.99 0.18
CA THR A 60 -22.82 18.95 0.68
C THR A 60 -21.94 20.13 0.29
N ASP A 61 -22.31 20.96 -0.63
CA ASP A 61 -21.70 22.20 -1.13
C ASP A 61 -20.38 22.62 -0.42
N ASN A 62 -19.29 21.91 -0.71
CA ASN A 62 -17.96 22.14 -0.14
C ASN A 62 -16.86 21.70 -1.12
N PRO A 63 -15.59 22.14 -0.95
CA PRO A 63 -14.51 21.83 -1.89
C PRO A 63 -13.99 20.40 -1.84
N ALA A 64 -14.48 19.54 -0.93
CA ALA A 64 -14.08 18.14 -0.84
C ALA A 64 -14.84 17.27 -1.84
N GLN A 65 -14.43 16.02 -1.99
CA GLN A 65 -15.21 15.03 -2.72
C GLN A 65 -16.20 14.37 -1.78
N ASP A 66 -17.48 14.48 -2.08
CA ASP A 66 -18.57 13.84 -1.37
C ASP A 66 -19.27 12.86 -2.33
N ILE A 67 -19.11 11.55 -2.10
CA ILE A 67 -19.48 10.51 -3.05
C ILE A 67 -20.24 9.34 -2.40
N ILE A 68 -20.90 8.55 -3.23
CA ILE A 68 -21.57 7.28 -2.91
C ILE A 68 -22.58 7.45 -1.77
N PRO A 69 -23.69 8.17 -2.02
CA PRO A 69 -24.73 8.35 -1.02
C PRO A 69 -25.47 7.04 -0.72
N MET A 70 -25.76 6.83 0.55
CA MET A 70 -26.54 5.70 1.07
C MET A 70 -27.65 6.24 1.96
N TRP A 71 -28.89 6.20 1.52
CA TRP A 71 -30.03 6.75 2.26
C TRP A 71 -30.61 5.72 3.24
N ILE A 72 -30.56 6.02 4.53
CA ILE A 72 -31.07 5.15 5.61
C ILE A 72 -31.97 5.99 6.53
N GLY A 73 -33.26 5.73 6.53
CA GLY A 73 -34.22 6.50 7.34
C GLY A 73 -34.23 7.99 6.98
N ASP A 74 -33.94 8.84 7.94
CA ASP A 74 -33.84 10.29 7.77
C ASP A 74 -32.40 10.77 7.49
N GLU A 75 -31.46 9.85 7.29
CA GLU A 75 -30.05 10.14 7.18
C GLU A 75 -29.48 9.66 5.83
N ILE A 76 -28.58 10.44 5.26
CA ILE A 76 -27.82 10.08 4.05
C ILE A 76 -26.36 9.96 4.44
N PHE A 77 -25.86 8.73 4.44
CA PHE A 77 -24.45 8.44 4.63
C PHE A 77 -23.72 8.59 3.29
N PHE A 78 -22.49 9.07 3.31
CA PHE A 78 -21.68 9.25 2.11
C PHE A 78 -20.19 9.26 2.46
N LEU A 79 -19.32 9.08 1.48
CA LEU A 79 -17.87 9.23 1.64
C LEU A 79 -17.45 10.66 1.43
N SER A 80 -16.52 11.16 2.25
CA SER A 80 -15.92 12.48 2.11
C SER A 80 -14.43 12.49 2.47
N ASP A 81 -13.61 13.21 1.66
CA ASP A 81 -12.19 13.44 1.92
C ASP A 81 -11.90 14.80 2.58
N ARG A 82 -12.92 15.45 3.18
CA ARG A 82 -12.80 16.79 3.80
C ARG A 82 -11.75 16.86 4.91
N ASP A 83 -11.44 15.72 5.55
CA ASP A 83 -10.40 15.57 6.58
C ASP A 83 -9.14 14.90 6.03
N ARG A 84 -8.92 14.92 4.71
CA ARG A 84 -7.81 14.35 3.96
C ARG A 84 -7.89 12.84 3.72
N THR A 85 -8.36 12.05 4.66
CA THR A 85 -8.64 10.61 4.49
C THR A 85 -10.13 10.44 4.21
N MET A 86 -10.46 9.65 3.20
CA MET A 86 -11.85 9.35 2.88
C MET A 86 -12.50 8.61 4.04
N ASN A 87 -13.53 9.21 4.62
CA ASN A 87 -14.29 8.67 5.74
C ASN A 87 -15.79 8.70 5.45
N ILE A 88 -16.57 7.97 6.24
CA ILE A 88 -18.04 8.05 6.18
C ILE A 88 -18.51 9.28 6.97
N PHE A 89 -19.33 10.09 6.33
CA PHE A 89 -20.07 11.21 6.90
C PHE A 89 -21.56 10.92 6.78
N VAL A 90 -22.36 11.64 7.55
CA VAL A 90 -23.83 11.52 7.53
C VAL A 90 -24.46 12.91 7.49
N TYR A 91 -25.41 13.08 6.59
CA TYR A 91 -26.27 14.26 6.50
C TYR A 91 -27.67 13.91 7.00
N ASN A 92 -28.19 14.66 7.98
CA ASN A 92 -29.52 14.48 8.48
C ASN A 92 -30.51 15.37 7.69
N THR A 93 -31.46 14.76 7.00
CA THR A 93 -32.40 15.47 6.10
C THR A 93 -33.35 16.41 6.83
N LYS A 94 -33.57 16.24 8.15
CA LYS A 94 -34.44 17.08 8.97
C LYS A 94 -33.68 18.27 9.58
N THR A 95 -32.53 18.00 10.18
CA THR A 95 -31.74 19.06 10.84
C THR A 95 -30.83 19.81 9.87
N LYS A 96 -30.59 19.27 8.68
CA LYS A 96 -29.66 19.79 7.67
C LYS A 96 -28.21 19.87 8.16
N GLN A 97 -27.84 19.05 9.11
CA GLN A 97 -26.49 18.99 9.68
C GLN A 97 -25.73 17.79 9.13
N THR A 98 -24.43 17.96 8.97
CA THR A 98 -23.50 16.93 8.55
C THR A 98 -22.52 16.62 9.66
N ASP A 99 -22.40 15.35 10.02
CA ASP A 99 -21.49 14.85 11.05
C ASP A 99 -20.53 13.81 10.47
N LYS A 100 -19.33 13.73 11.04
CA LYS A 100 -18.37 12.66 10.76
C LYS A 100 -18.78 11.38 11.51
N VAL A 101 -18.70 10.22 10.85
CA VAL A 101 -19.09 8.93 11.40
C VAL A 101 -17.90 8.02 11.69
N THR A 102 -16.94 7.96 10.77
CA THR A 102 -15.71 7.17 10.93
C THR A 102 -14.48 8.08 11.01
N ASP A 103 -13.41 7.61 11.63
CA ASP A 103 -12.19 8.39 11.84
C ASP A 103 -10.92 7.61 11.50
N PHE A 104 -10.89 7.05 10.28
CA PHE A 104 -9.71 6.40 9.74
C PHE A 104 -8.69 7.46 9.29
N THR A 105 -7.41 7.23 9.56
CA THR A 105 -6.34 8.20 9.29
C THR A 105 -5.25 7.66 8.36
N GLU A 106 -5.16 6.35 8.20
CA GLU A 106 -4.10 5.69 7.43
C GLU A 106 -4.57 5.35 6.00
N TYR A 107 -5.75 4.72 5.88
CA TYR A 107 -6.33 4.30 4.61
C TYR A 107 -7.71 4.92 4.40
N ASP A 108 -8.06 5.14 3.14
CA ASP A 108 -9.38 5.60 2.74
C ASP A 108 -10.44 4.51 2.98
N VAL A 109 -11.66 4.94 3.29
CA VAL A 109 -12.83 4.09 3.19
C VAL A 109 -13.22 3.98 1.72
N GLU A 110 -13.41 2.77 1.23
CA GLU A 110 -13.72 2.47 -0.16
C GLU A 110 -14.92 1.52 -0.26
N PHE A 111 -15.60 1.53 -1.41
CA PHE A 111 -16.68 0.62 -1.80
C PHE A 111 -17.78 0.43 -0.76
N PRO A 112 -18.34 1.50 -0.17
CA PRO A 112 -19.40 1.36 0.79
C PRO A 112 -20.70 0.87 0.12
N SER A 113 -21.43 0.04 0.83
CA SER A 113 -22.75 -0.43 0.43
C SER A 113 -23.66 -0.57 1.64
N ALA A 114 -24.92 -0.21 1.50
CA ALA A 114 -25.89 -0.24 2.58
C ALA A 114 -27.06 -1.15 2.28
N ASN A 115 -27.54 -1.87 3.31
CA ASN A 115 -28.79 -2.61 3.29
C ASN A 115 -29.47 -2.54 4.67
N GLY A 116 -30.67 -2.00 4.73
CA GLY A 116 -31.32 -1.68 6.00
C GLY A 116 -30.47 -0.73 6.83
N ASN A 117 -30.19 -1.06 8.09
CA ASN A 117 -29.31 -0.28 8.97
C ASN A 117 -27.84 -0.70 8.93
N THR A 118 -27.46 -1.56 8.01
CA THR A 118 -26.09 -2.06 7.93
C THR A 118 -25.37 -1.41 6.75
N ILE A 119 -24.19 -0.85 7.01
CA ILE A 119 -23.23 -0.39 6.00
C ILE A 119 -22.02 -1.31 6.05
N VAL A 120 -21.58 -1.80 4.89
CA VAL A 120 -20.32 -2.53 4.74
C VAL A 120 -19.39 -1.73 3.84
N PHE A 121 -18.09 -1.78 4.12
CA PHE A 121 -17.07 -1.04 3.36
C PHE A 121 -15.69 -1.68 3.49
N GLU A 122 -14.77 -1.26 2.66
CA GLU A 122 -13.36 -1.61 2.74
C GLU A 122 -12.56 -0.49 3.40
N ASN A 123 -11.53 -0.86 4.18
CA ASN A 123 -10.50 0.04 4.64
C ASN A 123 -9.19 -0.73 4.87
N GLY A 124 -8.12 -0.32 4.19
CA GLY A 124 -6.80 -0.93 4.32
C GLY A 124 -6.74 -2.42 3.99
N GLY A 125 -7.53 -2.88 3.01
CA GLY A 125 -7.60 -4.28 2.61
C GLY A 125 -8.46 -5.17 3.53
N TYR A 126 -9.23 -4.56 4.44
CA TYR A 126 -10.13 -5.28 5.35
C TYR A 126 -11.58 -4.85 5.13
N ILE A 127 -12.50 -5.80 5.29
CA ILE A 127 -13.93 -5.53 5.26
C ILE A 127 -14.39 -5.10 6.66
N TYR A 128 -15.13 -4.02 6.70
CA TYR A 128 -15.80 -3.51 7.90
C TYR A 128 -17.31 -3.59 7.74
N LYS A 129 -18.00 -3.78 8.87
CA LYS A 129 -19.44 -3.69 9.00
C LYS A 129 -19.74 -2.62 10.04
N MET A 130 -20.69 -1.75 9.73
CA MET A 130 -21.16 -0.70 10.61
C MET A 130 -22.67 -0.76 10.76
N ASP A 131 -23.18 -0.64 11.98
CA ASP A 131 -24.57 -0.32 12.25
C ASP A 131 -24.76 1.20 12.12
N ALA A 132 -25.68 1.63 11.27
CA ALA A 132 -25.92 3.04 10.96
C ALA A 132 -26.42 3.84 12.17
N ALA A 133 -27.25 3.22 13.03
CA ALA A 133 -27.80 3.88 14.21
C ALA A 133 -26.76 4.00 15.34
N ALA A 134 -25.99 2.94 15.56
CA ALA A 134 -24.92 2.93 16.57
C ALA A 134 -23.67 3.69 16.12
N ARG A 135 -23.50 3.91 14.81
CA ARG A 135 -22.33 4.57 14.19
C ARG A 135 -21.00 3.92 14.57
N LYS A 136 -21.02 2.61 14.79
CA LYS A 136 -19.86 1.83 15.21
C LYS A 136 -19.44 0.86 14.12
N ALA A 137 -18.23 1.06 13.60
CA ALA A 137 -17.60 0.18 12.63
C ALA A 137 -16.80 -0.93 13.32
N GLU A 138 -16.96 -2.16 12.85
CA GLU A 138 -16.24 -3.33 13.33
C GLU A 138 -15.65 -4.08 12.15
N LYS A 139 -14.39 -4.48 12.29
CA LYS A 139 -13.69 -5.31 11.28
C LYS A 139 -14.35 -6.69 11.22
N VAL A 140 -14.67 -7.12 10.01
CA VAL A 140 -15.23 -8.47 9.80
C VAL A 140 -14.08 -9.49 9.84
N ASN A 141 -14.18 -10.45 10.74
CA ASN A 141 -13.23 -11.55 10.79
C ASN A 141 -13.60 -12.61 9.75
N ILE A 142 -12.76 -12.74 8.71
CA ILE A 142 -12.94 -13.69 7.62
C ILE A 142 -11.91 -14.81 7.79
N THR A 143 -12.37 -16.03 7.91
CA THR A 143 -11.52 -17.20 7.94
C THR A 143 -11.69 -18.00 6.65
N LEU A 144 -10.57 -18.27 5.98
CA LEU A 144 -10.56 -19.09 4.77
C LEU A 144 -9.97 -20.46 5.12
N ALA A 145 -10.75 -21.51 4.90
CA ALA A 145 -10.24 -22.88 4.88
C ALA A 145 -9.88 -23.24 3.43
N SER A 146 -8.58 -23.21 3.11
CA SER A 146 -8.09 -23.49 1.77
C SER A 146 -6.86 -24.41 1.85
N ASP A 147 -6.73 -25.31 0.89
CA ASP A 147 -5.53 -26.13 0.71
C ASP A 147 -4.31 -25.33 0.29
N ASN A 148 -4.45 -24.05 0.00
CA ASN A 148 -3.39 -23.13 -0.42
C ASN A 148 -2.42 -23.74 -1.45
N ILE A 149 -2.95 -24.30 -2.52
CA ILE A 149 -2.18 -25.04 -3.54
C ILE A 149 -1.02 -24.18 -4.07
N TYR A 150 -1.26 -22.88 -4.23
CA TYR A 150 -0.26 -21.93 -4.73
C TYR A 150 0.80 -21.52 -3.68
N ALA A 151 0.55 -21.79 -2.40
CA ALA A 151 1.51 -21.55 -1.31
C ALA A 151 2.36 -22.78 -0.98
N ARG A 152 2.10 -23.93 -1.65
CA ARG A 152 2.91 -25.13 -1.47
C ARG A 152 4.31 -24.93 -2.04
N THR A 153 5.29 -25.51 -1.36
CA THR A 153 6.68 -25.51 -1.85
C THR A 153 6.74 -26.17 -3.23
N ASP A 154 7.28 -25.46 -4.20
CA ASP A 154 7.49 -25.93 -5.57
C ASP A 154 8.97 -25.71 -5.97
N LEU A 155 9.54 -26.71 -6.65
CA LEU A 155 10.89 -26.61 -7.18
C LEU A 155 10.87 -25.91 -8.54
N LYS A 156 11.58 -24.80 -8.62
CA LYS A 156 11.71 -24.02 -9.87
C LYS A 156 13.16 -24.04 -10.37
N GLU A 157 13.32 -24.03 -11.67
CA GLU A 157 14.61 -23.78 -12.30
C GLU A 157 15.07 -22.35 -11.98
N GLY A 158 16.11 -22.22 -11.14
CA GLY A 158 16.59 -20.93 -10.64
C GLY A 158 17.51 -20.18 -11.61
N ALA A 159 18.14 -20.89 -12.54
CA ALA A 159 19.16 -20.31 -13.44
C ALA A 159 18.64 -19.13 -14.28
N ASN A 160 17.39 -19.24 -14.76
CA ASN A 160 16.77 -18.21 -15.59
C ASN A 160 16.33 -16.95 -14.80
N TYR A 161 16.46 -16.96 -13.49
CA TYR A 161 16.04 -15.86 -12.60
C TYR A 161 17.20 -15.23 -11.84
N VAL A 162 18.44 -15.54 -12.23
CA VAL A 162 19.63 -14.92 -11.63
C VAL A 162 19.68 -13.43 -12.02
N THR A 163 19.70 -12.56 -11.02
CA THR A 163 19.74 -11.09 -11.20
C THR A 163 21.07 -10.48 -10.83
N ALA A 164 21.83 -11.10 -9.94
CA ALA A 164 23.15 -10.65 -9.52
C ALA A 164 24.05 -11.84 -9.17
N ALA A 165 25.36 -11.66 -9.36
CA ALA A 165 26.37 -12.63 -9.01
C ALA A 165 27.64 -11.94 -8.53
N SER A 166 28.32 -12.53 -7.53
CA SER A 166 29.59 -12.07 -7.00
C SER A 166 30.50 -13.26 -6.70
N LEU A 167 31.72 -13.25 -7.26
CA LEU A 167 32.73 -14.27 -7.02
C LEU A 167 33.41 -14.01 -5.68
N SER A 168 33.68 -15.09 -4.91
CA SER A 168 34.53 -14.98 -3.72
C SER A 168 35.96 -14.57 -4.08
N PRO A 169 36.70 -13.89 -3.20
CA PRO A 169 38.04 -13.41 -3.49
C PRO A 169 39.04 -14.53 -3.85
N ASP A 170 38.85 -15.73 -3.33
CA ASP A 170 39.65 -16.92 -3.63
C ASP A 170 39.20 -17.67 -4.91
N GLY A 171 38.11 -17.22 -5.54
CA GLY A 171 37.55 -17.84 -6.75
C GLY A 171 36.88 -19.19 -6.53
N ALA A 172 36.79 -19.69 -5.30
CA ALA A 172 36.25 -21.03 -5.02
C ALA A 172 34.72 -21.09 -4.96
N ARG A 173 34.06 -19.98 -4.67
CA ARG A 173 32.63 -19.87 -4.53
C ARG A 173 32.05 -18.64 -5.21
N MET A 174 30.77 -18.69 -5.48
CA MET A 174 30.00 -17.55 -6.03
C MET A 174 28.71 -17.41 -5.26
N VAL A 175 28.33 -16.20 -4.87
CA VAL A 175 26.96 -15.90 -4.46
C VAL A 175 26.16 -15.43 -5.66
N VAL A 176 24.94 -15.92 -5.77
CA VAL A 176 23.96 -15.48 -6.77
C VAL A 176 22.66 -15.12 -6.09
N THR A 177 22.00 -14.13 -6.63
CA THR A 177 20.62 -13.80 -6.24
C THR A 177 19.67 -14.34 -7.28
N SER A 178 18.69 -15.11 -6.87
CA SER A 178 17.67 -15.66 -7.73
C SER A 178 16.33 -15.75 -6.99
N ARG A 179 15.26 -15.19 -7.60
CA ARG A 179 13.89 -15.22 -7.08
C ARG A 179 13.73 -14.68 -5.65
N GLY A 180 14.51 -13.67 -5.29
CA GLY A 180 14.45 -13.08 -3.95
C GLY A 180 15.19 -13.84 -2.87
N GLU A 181 16.03 -14.80 -3.23
CA GLU A 181 16.86 -15.57 -2.31
C GLU A 181 18.33 -15.49 -2.72
N VAL A 182 19.23 -15.64 -1.77
CA VAL A 182 20.67 -15.64 -2.01
C VAL A 182 21.22 -17.06 -1.86
N PHE A 183 21.89 -17.52 -2.91
CA PHE A 183 22.52 -18.83 -2.97
C PHE A 183 24.05 -18.71 -3.01
N ASN A 184 24.72 -19.53 -2.24
CA ASN A 184 26.16 -19.69 -2.26
C ASN A 184 26.53 -21.00 -2.97
N LEU A 185 27.10 -20.88 -4.17
CA LEU A 185 27.43 -21.98 -5.06
C LEU A 185 28.94 -22.24 -5.08
N PRO A 186 29.39 -23.49 -5.15
CA PRO A 186 30.78 -23.78 -5.51
C PRO A 186 31.00 -23.52 -7.00
N VAL A 187 32.17 -23.00 -7.38
CA VAL A 187 32.53 -22.77 -8.78
C VAL A 187 32.75 -24.09 -9.51
N GLU A 188 33.40 -25.07 -8.87
CA GLU A 188 33.62 -26.38 -9.47
C GLU A 188 32.68 -27.44 -8.88
N LYS A 189 33.05 -28.08 -7.78
CA LYS A 189 32.31 -29.16 -7.13
C LYS A 189 31.97 -28.82 -5.70
N GLY A 190 30.76 -29.21 -5.26
CA GLY A 190 30.34 -28.99 -3.89
C GLY A 190 28.82 -28.81 -3.78
N VAL A 191 28.39 -28.40 -2.60
CA VAL A 191 26.97 -28.20 -2.29
C VAL A 191 26.59 -26.74 -2.43
N THR A 192 25.53 -26.49 -3.19
CA THR A 192 24.83 -25.18 -3.22
C THR A 192 24.06 -25.01 -1.92
N LYS A 193 24.18 -23.84 -1.31
CA LYS A 193 23.43 -23.50 -0.09
C LYS A 193 22.56 -22.27 -0.37
N ASN A 194 21.27 -22.37 -0.05
CA ASN A 194 20.44 -21.16 0.14
C ASN A 194 20.82 -20.57 1.50
N ILE A 195 21.31 -19.34 1.52
CA ILE A 195 21.83 -18.72 2.74
C ILE A 195 20.82 -17.82 3.42
N THR A 196 19.83 -17.28 2.71
CA THR A 196 18.83 -16.40 3.30
C THR A 196 17.60 -17.13 3.83
N ARG A 197 17.06 -18.08 3.06
CA ARG A 197 15.87 -18.87 3.44
C ARG A 197 14.72 -18.02 3.95
N SER A 198 14.44 -16.92 3.28
CA SER A 198 13.49 -15.88 3.66
C SER A 198 12.31 -15.81 2.70
N PRO A 199 11.36 -16.78 2.69
CA PRO A 199 10.31 -16.87 1.68
C PRO A 199 9.33 -15.67 1.70
N GLY A 200 9.34 -14.86 2.75
CA GLY A 200 8.52 -13.65 2.88
C GLY A 200 9.26 -12.35 2.57
N ALA A 201 10.53 -12.42 2.15
CA ALA A 201 11.35 -11.27 1.84
C ALA A 201 11.93 -11.35 0.42
N HIS A 202 12.37 -10.22 -0.10
CA HIS A 202 13.06 -10.12 -1.37
C HIS A 202 14.52 -9.73 -1.14
N ASP A 203 15.39 -10.76 -1.09
CA ASP A 203 16.82 -10.58 -0.94
C ASP A 203 17.49 -10.43 -2.30
N ARG A 204 18.38 -9.44 -2.45
CA ARG A 204 18.97 -9.11 -3.73
C ARG A 204 20.39 -8.51 -3.63
N ASP A 205 21.07 -8.47 -4.77
CA ASP A 205 22.36 -7.81 -4.99
C ASP A 205 23.47 -8.29 -4.05
N ALA A 206 23.47 -9.59 -3.73
CA ALA A 206 24.45 -10.17 -2.81
C ALA A 206 25.90 -10.02 -3.31
N GLN A 207 26.79 -9.58 -2.44
CA GLN A 207 28.21 -9.39 -2.73
C GLN A 207 29.08 -9.95 -1.60
N TRP A 208 30.18 -10.59 -1.99
CA TRP A 208 31.26 -10.96 -1.07
C TRP A 208 31.99 -9.73 -0.56
N SER A 209 32.36 -9.75 0.70
CA SER A 209 33.38 -8.82 1.21
C SER A 209 34.74 -9.12 0.57
N PRO A 210 35.61 -8.11 0.34
CA PRO A 210 36.93 -8.30 -0.26
C PRO A 210 37.86 -9.28 0.49
N ASP A 211 37.64 -9.44 1.81
CA ASP A 211 38.39 -10.42 2.62
C ASP A 211 37.78 -11.84 2.58
N GLY A 212 36.64 -12.05 1.92
CA GLY A 212 36.01 -13.34 1.76
C GLY A 212 35.35 -13.91 3.02
N THR A 213 35.18 -13.10 4.07
CA THR A 213 34.63 -13.60 5.35
C THR A 213 33.14 -13.38 5.46
N GLN A 214 32.57 -12.45 4.69
CA GLN A 214 31.18 -12.02 4.82
C GLN A 214 30.51 -11.86 3.46
N ILE A 215 29.18 -11.93 3.48
CA ILE A 215 28.31 -11.67 2.33
C ILE A 215 27.31 -10.60 2.76
N ALA A 216 27.30 -9.47 2.06
CA ALA A 216 26.29 -8.44 2.23
C ALA A 216 25.21 -8.56 1.15
N TYR A 217 23.97 -8.22 1.47
CA TYR A 217 22.85 -8.19 0.54
C TYR A 217 21.82 -7.16 1.00
N ILE A 218 20.90 -6.81 0.11
CA ILE A 218 19.76 -5.96 0.40
C ILE A 218 18.54 -6.84 0.61
N SER A 219 17.76 -6.58 1.66
CA SER A 219 16.52 -7.30 1.97
C SER A 219 15.42 -6.34 2.39
N ASP A 220 14.18 -6.67 2.08
CA ASP A 220 12.98 -5.97 2.55
C ASP A 220 12.25 -6.69 3.70
N ALA A 221 12.92 -7.60 4.37
CA ALA A 221 12.37 -8.43 5.45
C ALA A 221 11.71 -7.62 6.59
N THR A 222 12.09 -6.36 6.77
CA THR A 222 11.53 -5.45 7.79
C THR A 222 10.52 -4.43 7.24
N GLY A 223 10.07 -4.61 6.00
CA GLY A 223 9.09 -3.76 5.33
C GLY A 223 9.70 -2.72 4.40
N GLU A 224 10.89 -2.16 4.73
CA GLU A 224 11.70 -1.34 3.85
C GLU A 224 13.04 -2.01 3.55
N THR A 225 13.72 -1.56 2.49
CA THR A 225 15.00 -2.16 2.09
C THR A 225 16.11 -1.75 3.06
N GLU A 226 16.79 -2.76 3.60
CA GLU A 226 17.90 -2.62 4.53
C GLU A 226 19.11 -3.44 4.04
N LEU A 227 20.30 -3.07 4.50
CA LEU A 227 21.50 -3.86 4.28
C LEU A 227 21.64 -4.93 5.38
N TYR A 228 21.85 -6.14 4.94
CA TYR A 228 22.12 -7.30 5.79
C TYR A 228 23.50 -7.85 5.54
N LEU A 229 24.03 -8.49 6.56
CA LEU A 229 25.34 -9.12 6.57
C LEU A 229 25.23 -10.54 7.10
N GLN A 230 25.87 -11.49 6.43
CA GLN A 230 25.96 -12.84 6.87
C GLN A 230 27.39 -13.36 6.78
N ASN A 231 27.80 -14.15 7.77
CA ASN A 231 29.10 -14.82 7.71
C ASN A 231 29.11 -15.84 6.57
N ALA A 232 30.21 -15.86 5.80
CA ALA A 232 30.36 -16.78 4.66
C ALA A 232 30.29 -18.27 5.05
N ALA A 233 30.68 -18.59 6.28
CA ALA A 233 30.58 -19.95 6.82
C ALA A 233 29.13 -20.34 7.18
N GLY A 234 28.22 -19.39 7.33
CA GLY A 234 26.84 -19.55 7.74
C GLY A 234 26.54 -18.88 9.09
N GLY A 235 25.33 -19.07 9.57
CA GLY A 235 24.82 -18.43 10.79
C GLY A 235 23.64 -17.51 10.50
N GLU A 236 23.15 -16.84 11.54
CA GLU A 236 22.04 -15.90 11.41
C GLU A 236 22.52 -14.58 10.73
N PRO A 237 21.71 -14.00 9.86
CA PRO A 237 22.02 -12.71 9.25
C PRO A 237 21.93 -11.59 10.29
N MET A 238 22.78 -10.58 10.13
CA MET A 238 22.76 -9.35 10.92
C MET A 238 22.27 -8.20 10.08
N GLN A 239 21.26 -7.49 10.53
CA GLN A 239 20.79 -6.25 9.92
C GLN A 239 21.78 -5.12 10.23
N LEU A 240 22.31 -4.46 9.20
CA LEU A 240 23.31 -3.38 9.33
C LEU A 240 22.69 -1.99 9.35
N THR A 241 21.61 -1.79 8.59
CA THR A 241 20.90 -0.52 8.55
C THR A 241 19.49 -0.69 9.13
N HIS A 242 18.95 0.38 9.70
CA HIS A 242 17.66 0.33 10.38
C HIS A 242 16.82 1.56 10.05
N LYS A 243 15.53 1.36 9.81
CA LYS A 243 14.57 2.44 9.58
C LYS A 243 14.95 3.33 8.39
N ASN A 244 15.43 2.73 7.31
CA ASN A 244 15.57 3.46 6.06
C ASN A 244 14.20 4.05 5.66
N ASP A 245 14.24 5.27 5.21
CA ASP A 245 13.06 6.04 4.79
C ASP A 245 12.87 6.00 3.27
N THR A 246 13.60 5.11 2.59
CA THR A 246 13.54 4.93 1.15
C THR A 246 14.34 3.72 0.68
N TYR A 247 14.04 3.28 -0.53
CA TYR A 247 14.64 2.12 -1.20
C TYR A 247 16.15 2.29 -1.45
N ILE A 248 16.96 1.30 -1.03
CA ILE A 248 18.38 1.20 -1.38
C ILE A 248 18.50 0.69 -2.81
N ARG A 249 19.24 1.41 -3.67
CA ARG A 249 19.43 1.03 -5.09
C ARG A 249 20.56 0.05 -5.30
N ASP A 250 21.73 0.36 -4.77
CA ASP A 250 22.99 -0.39 -4.94
C ASP A 250 23.92 -0.10 -3.78
N PHE A 251 24.89 -0.99 -3.58
CA PHE A 251 25.96 -0.80 -2.61
C PHE A 251 27.30 -1.35 -3.08
N LYS A 252 28.40 -0.88 -2.50
CA LYS A 252 29.75 -1.36 -2.77
C LYS A 252 30.57 -1.43 -1.49
N TRP A 253 31.35 -2.48 -1.37
CA TRP A 253 32.31 -2.64 -0.31
C TRP A 253 33.55 -1.72 -0.50
N SER A 254 34.10 -1.25 0.62
CA SER A 254 35.47 -0.71 0.63
C SER A 254 36.50 -1.85 0.50
N PRO A 255 37.70 -1.61 -0.11
CA PRO A 255 38.69 -2.65 -0.33
C PRO A 255 39.18 -3.34 0.96
N ASP A 256 39.07 -2.67 2.09
CA ASP A 256 39.47 -3.18 3.43
C ASP A 256 38.34 -3.93 4.16
N SER A 257 37.21 -4.15 3.51
CA SER A 257 36.01 -4.82 4.07
C SER A 257 35.38 -4.14 5.29
N LYS A 258 35.78 -2.91 5.64
CA LYS A 258 35.31 -2.24 6.84
C LYS A 258 34.12 -1.32 6.63
N LYS A 259 33.89 -0.94 5.39
CA LYS A 259 32.83 0.03 5.05
C LYS A 259 32.05 -0.42 3.85
N ILE A 260 30.80 0.04 3.79
CA ILE A 260 29.93 -0.09 2.63
C ILE A 260 29.45 1.31 2.25
N VAL A 261 29.59 1.67 0.98
CA VAL A 261 28.91 2.83 0.41
C VAL A 261 27.64 2.34 -0.27
N TYR A 262 26.52 3.04 -0.05
CA TYR A 262 25.27 2.71 -0.72
C TYR A 262 24.51 3.95 -1.19
N MET A 263 23.72 3.78 -2.23
CA MET A 263 22.89 4.82 -2.82
C MET A 263 21.42 4.48 -2.69
N ASP A 264 20.59 5.47 -2.39
CA ASP A 264 19.15 5.33 -2.24
C ASP A 264 18.35 6.10 -3.30
N ARG A 265 17.01 5.97 -3.25
CA ARG A 265 16.11 6.66 -4.19
C ARG A 265 16.02 8.17 -3.98
N LYS A 266 16.44 8.70 -2.85
CA LYS A 266 16.54 10.15 -2.60
C LYS A 266 17.86 10.72 -3.12
N ASN A 267 18.59 9.97 -3.95
CA ASN A 267 19.90 10.31 -4.50
C ASN A 267 20.94 10.65 -3.41
N ARG A 268 20.83 10.00 -2.26
CA ARG A 268 21.81 10.10 -1.19
C ARG A 268 22.87 9.01 -1.39
N VAL A 269 24.11 9.40 -1.24
CA VAL A 269 25.25 8.49 -1.10
C VAL A 269 25.62 8.43 0.36
N ASN A 270 25.43 7.26 0.95
CA ASN A 270 25.64 7.00 2.37
C ASN A 270 26.85 6.11 2.58
N LEU A 271 27.58 6.32 3.67
CA LEU A 271 28.70 5.49 4.11
C LEU A 271 28.32 4.79 5.40
N LEU A 272 28.34 3.47 5.40
CA LEU A 272 28.12 2.59 6.53
C LEU A 272 29.46 2.05 7.04
N ASP A 273 29.73 2.19 8.31
CA ASP A 273 30.81 1.48 9.01
C ASP A 273 30.27 0.12 9.50
N VAL A 274 30.85 -0.96 8.99
CA VAL A 274 30.31 -2.32 9.18
C VAL A 274 30.39 -2.76 10.63
N ALA A 275 31.43 -2.39 11.36
CA ALA A 275 31.61 -2.84 12.73
C ALA A 275 30.65 -2.15 13.71
N SER A 276 30.39 -0.88 13.50
CA SER A 276 29.54 -0.08 14.41
C SER A 276 28.09 0.06 13.92
N GLY A 277 27.81 -0.25 12.67
CA GLY A 277 26.49 0.02 12.05
C GLY A 277 26.22 1.51 11.81
N LYS A 278 27.19 2.39 12.04
CA LYS A 278 27.02 3.84 11.92
C LYS A 278 26.93 4.26 10.46
N VAL A 279 25.85 4.93 10.11
CA VAL A 279 25.63 5.52 8.79
C VAL A 279 25.95 7.02 8.82
N SER A 280 26.64 7.52 7.80
CA SER A 280 26.89 8.93 7.55
C SER A 280 26.61 9.30 6.10
N LEU A 281 25.93 10.43 5.91
CA LEU A 281 25.66 10.98 4.58
C LEU A 281 26.97 11.55 4.01
N LEU A 282 27.37 11.09 2.81
CA LEU A 282 28.51 11.63 2.08
C LEU A 282 28.10 12.71 1.10
N LEU A 283 27.05 12.45 0.35
CA LEU A 283 26.58 13.33 -0.71
C LEU A 283 25.07 13.18 -0.86
N GLN A 284 24.40 14.28 -1.15
CA GLN A 284 23.03 14.30 -1.62
C GLN A 284 22.97 15.14 -2.89
N ASP A 285 22.45 14.59 -3.97
CA ASP A 285 22.22 15.36 -5.18
C ASP A 285 21.01 16.26 -4.97
N PRO A 286 21.17 17.61 -5.06
CA PRO A 286 20.07 18.55 -4.91
C PRO A 286 19.13 18.60 -6.12
N VAL A 287 19.55 18.06 -7.27
CA VAL A 287 18.67 17.95 -8.46
C VAL A 287 17.70 16.81 -8.23
N GLY A 288 16.73 17.15 -7.41
CA GLY A 288 15.80 16.26 -6.79
C GLY A 288 15.05 15.36 -7.74
N VAL A 289 14.72 14.22 -7.22
CA VAL A 289 13.52 13.50 -7.63
C VAL A 289 12.37 14.51 -7.59
N PRO A 290 11.61 14.73 -8.67
CA PRO A 290 10.36 15.44 -8.58
C PRO A 290 9.55 14.77 -7.48
N GLY A 291 9.20 15.53 -6.46
CA GLY A 291 8.37 15.03 -5.38
C GLY A 291 7.07 14.50 -6.00
N GLY A 292 6.85 13.20 -5.88
CA GLY A 292 5.56 12.59 -6.13
C GLY A 292 4.65 12.84 -4.93
#